data_6dff499bb138104eac8f9122273b663b
#
_entry.id   6dff499bb138104eac8f9122273b663b
#
_cell.length_a   1.000
_cell.length_b   1.000
_cell.length_c   1.000
_cell.angle_alpha   90.00
_cell.angle_beta   90.00
_cell.angle_gamma   90.00
#
_symmetry.space_group_name_H-M   'P 1'
#
loop_
_entity.id
_entity.type
_entity.pdbx_description
1 polymer ?
#
loop_
_entity_poly.entity_id
_entity_poly.type
_entity_poly.pdbx_seq_one_letter_code
_entity_poly.pdbx_strand_id
1 'polypeptide(L)'
;MYGFTRALLFTLPPEPAHRLGMSGLAALGKWPARCRAMREHTLRLAPMDLSVELAGLKFAHPVALAAGLDKDAEAVDGLFACGFSAVEIGTVTPKPQPGNPKPRLFRLPEHRAVINRMGFNNHGAATAAEHLKGRSWKPGPLGVNIGKNKDTPLERAVDDYVACVDALAALGDYVVVNASSPNTPGLRKLQEPEQLSALLLAVRERMEAVAPGTPLFLKIAPDLTPEAVDEVVDVAMKRGLSGLIATNTTLTRPFEHVHAKEAGGLSGAPVRELANAVIRRAYQRSRGALPLIGVGGVFTAQDVYEKLRAGATVVQVYTGFIYEGPGMVDRILPELGALLARDGFASVRDVIGVDAHTGTPAVPV
;
A
#
# COMPACT_ATOMS: atom_id res chain seq x y z
N MET A 1 -14.91 15.07 -15.23
CA MET A 1 -15.15 13.88 -16.08
C MET A 1 -15.28 12.59 -15.25
N TYR A 2 -14.34 12.24 -14.35
CA TYR A 2 -14.43 11.01 -13.56
C TYR A 2 -15.68 10.94 -12.64
N GLY A 3 -16.19 12.05 -12.13
CA GLY A 3 -17.40 12.04 -11.29
C GLY A 3 -18.62 11.37 -11.96
N PHE A 4 -18.81 11.59 -13.25
CA PHE A 4 -19.87 10.91 -14.03
C PHE A 4 -19.56 9.40 -14.19
N THR A 5 -18.33 9.05 -14.55
CA THR A 5 -17.89 7.65 -14.66
C THR A 5 -18.02 6.92 -13.31
N ARG A 6 -17.64 7.58 -12.21
CA ARG A 6 -17.82 7.04 -10.85
C ARG A 6 -19.30 6.82 -10.55
N ALA A 7 -20.17 7.78 -10.82
CA ALA A 7 -21.60 7.63 -10.59
C ALA A 7 -22.15 6.39 -11.31
N LEU A 8 -21.75 6.17 -12.56
CA LEU A 8 -22.13 4.98 -13.33
C LEU A 8 -21.53 3.70 -12.75
N LEU A 9 -20.23 3.66 -12.39
CA LEU A 9 -19.60 2.51 -11.79
C LEU A 9 -20.20 2.16 -10.42
N PHE A 10 -20.72 3.15 -9.70
CA PHE A 10 -21.29 2.94 -8.38
C PHE A 10 -22.72 2.39 -8.42
N THR A 11 -23.39 2.38 -9.58
CA THR A 11 -24.65 1.63 -9.77
C THR A 11 -24.43 0.13 -9.84
N LEU A 12 -23.21 -0.30 -10.22
CA LEU A 12 -22.85 -1.71 -10.27
C LEU A 12 -22.43 -2.23 -8.88
N PRO A 13 -22.59 -3.54 -8.60
CA PRO A 13 -21.99 -4.14 -7.42
C PRO A 13 -20.47 -3.90 -7.39
N PRO A 14 -19.84 -3.80 -6.19
CA PRO A 14 -18.44 -3.36 -6.08
C PRO A 14 -17.42 -4.21 -6.85
N GLU A 15 -17.51 -5.54 -6.83
CA GLU A 15 -16.55 -6.39 -7.54
C GLU A 15 -16.69 -6.36 -9.08
N PRO A 16 -17.90 -6.38 -9.68
CA PRO A 16 -18.08 -6.09 -11.11
C PRO A 16 -17.52 -4.74 -11.53
N ALA A 17 -17.79 -3.68 -10.76
CA ALA A 17 -17.23 -2.36 -11.04
C ALA A 17 -15.69 -2.34 -10.99
N HIS A 18 -15.11 -3.01 -10.00
CA HIS A 18 -13.66 -3.19 -9.90
C HIS A 18 -13.09 -3.91 -11.13
N ARG A 19 -13.67 -5.05 -11.53
CA ARG A 19 -13.22 -5.78 -12.72
C ARG A 19 -13.29 -4.94 -13.99
N LEU A 20 -14.37 -4.17 -14.18
CA LEU A 20 -14.50 -3.27 -15.33
C LEU A 20 -13.40 -2.20 -15.33
N GLY A 21 -13.13 -1.58 -14.18
CA GLY A 21 -12.05 -0.61 -14.02
C GLY A 21 -10.68 -1.20 -14.32
N MET A 22 -10.38 -2.37 -13.76
CA MET A 22 -9.11 -3.09 -14.00
C MET A 22 -8.94 -3.50 -15.46
N SER A 23 -9.99 -4.01 -16.11
CA SER A 23 -9.96 -4.33 -17.55
C SER A 23 -9.67 -3.09 -18.40
N GLY A 24 -10.25 -1.94 -18.04
CA GLY A 24 -9.97 -0.67 -18.72
C GLY A 24 -8.51 -0.23 -18.57
N LEU A 25 -7.94 -0.37 -17.36
CA LEU A 25 -6.53 -0.06 -17.10
C LEU A 25 -5.58 -1.04 -17.81
N ALA A 26 -5.91 -2.33 -17.81
CA ALA A 26 -5.16 -3.35 -18.55
C ALA A 26 -5.18 -3.08 -20.06
N ALA A 27 -6.34 -2.69 -20.60
CA ALA A 27 -6.45 -2.28 -22.00
C ALA A 27 -5.62 -1.03 -22.31
N LEU A 28 -5.62 -0.01 -21.43
CA LEU A 28 -4.75 1.17 -21.54
C LEU A 28 -3.27 0.76 -21.57
N GLY A 29 -2.84 -0.17 -20.74
CA GLY A 29 -1.47 -0.66 -20.68
C GLY A 29 -0.96 -1.24 -22.01
N LYS A 30 -1.86 -1.68 -22.90
CA LYS A 30 -1.49 -2.15 -24.25
C LYS A 30 -1.08 -1.02 -25.21
N TRP A 31 -1.13 0.25 -24.78
CA TRP A 31 -0.76 1.44 -25.54
C TRP A 31 0.41 2.18 -24.89
N PRO A 32 1.67 1.65 -25.00
CA PRO A 32 2.81 2.18 -24.26
C PRO A 32 3.08 3.67 -24.50
N ALA A 33 2.94 4.15 -25.75
CA ALA A 33 3.14 5.55 -26.07
C ALA A 33 2.14 6.46 -25.32
N ARG A 34 0.87 6.03 -25.24
CA ARG A 34 -0.17 6.75 -24.49
C ARG A 34 0.10 6.73 -23.00
N CYS A 35 0.49 5.58 -22.45
CA CYS A 35 0.85 5.47 -21.03
C CYS A 35 2.00 6.42 -20.67
N ARG A 36 3.05 6.48 -21.50
CA ARG A 36 4.19 7.39 -21.30
C ARG A 36 3.74 8.86 -21.36
N ALA A 37 2.97 9.24 -22.37
CA ALA A 37 2.48 10.61 -22.51
C ALA A 37 1.61 11.06 -21.32
N MET A 38 0.72 10.18 -20.83
CA MET A 38 -0.11 10.47 -19.64
C MET A 38 0.75 10.66 -18.39
N ARG A 39 1.69 9.76 -18.15
CA ARG A 39 2.61 9.88 -17.01
C ARG A 39 3.46 11.14 -17.08
N GLU A 40 4.05 11.45 -18.23
CA GLU A 40 4.84 12.67 -18.45
C GLU A 40 4.00 13.94 -18.23
N HIS A 41 2.73 13.92 -18.64
CA HIS A 41 1.81 15.01 -18.34
C HIS A 41 1.70 15.22 -16.83
N THR A 42 1.38 14.16 -16.08
CA THR A 42 1.27 14.22 -14.60
C THR A 42 2.56 14.77 -13.96
N LEU A 43 3.73 14.28 -14.35
CA LEU A 43 5.00 14.72 -13.77
C LEU A 43 5.29 16.20 -14.03
N ARG A 44 4.86 16.75 -15.20
CA ARG A 44 4.99 18.19 -15.50
C ARG A 44 4.08 19.09 -14.65
N LEU A 45 3.08 18.55 -13.97
CA LEU A 45 2.21 19.32 -13.08
C LEU A 45 2.86 19.64 -11.72
N ALA A 46 3.94 18.96 -11.38
CA ALA A 46 4.70 19.25 -10.15
C ALA A 46 5.38 20.62 -10.29
N PRO A 47 5.11 21.58 -9.39
CA PRO A 47 5.68 22.95 -9.47
C PRO A 47 7.14 23.03 -9.02
N MET A 48 7.65 21.95 -8.42
CA MET A 48 9.00 21.81 -7.90
C MET A 48 9.42 20.34 -7.94
N ASP A 49 10.69 20.04 -7.62
CA ASP A 49 11.14 18.66 -7.46
C ASP A 49 10.49 18.02 -6.22
N LEU A 50 9.58 17.08 -6.46
CA LEU A 50 8.90 16.28 -5.43
C LEU A 50 9.55 14.90 -5.25
N SER A 51 10.70 14.63 -5.86
CA SER A 51 11.34 13.33 -5.80
C SER A 51 11.78 12.96 -4.39
N VAL A 52 11.65 11.68 -4.07
CA VAL A 52 12.12 11.09 -2.81
C VAL A 52 12.88 9.80 -3.09
N GLU A 53 13.77 9.46 -2.17
CA GLU A 53 14.47 8.19 -2.17
C GLU A 53 14.11 7.41 -0.92
N LEU A 54 13.85 6.11 -1.05
CA LEU A 54 13.53 5.21 0.04
C LEU A 54 14.18 3.85 -0.22
N ALA A 55 15.02 3.40 0.70
CA ALA A 55 15.73 2.12 0.61
C ALA A 55 16.50 1.94 -0.71
N GLY A 56 17.14 3.00 -1.23
CA GLY A 56 17.88 3.00 -2.49
C GLY A 56 17.00 3.08 -3.75
N LEU A 57 15.67 3.09 -3.59
CA LEU A 57 14.72 3.24 -4.69
C LEU A 57 14.35 4.71 -4.89
N LYS A 58 14.32 5.15 -6.15
CA LYS A 58 13.95 6.52 -6.53
C LYS A 58 12.48 6.60 -6.93
N PHE A 59 11.75 7.51 -6.30
CA PHE A 59 10.35 7.82 -6.59
C PHE A 59 10.28 9.23 -7.17
N ALA A 60 9.61 9.40 -8.30
CA ALA A 60 9.45 10.71 -8.94
C ALA A 60 8.69 11.74 -8.06
N HIS A 61 7.90 11.27 -7.14
CA HIS A 61 7.17 12.02 -6.12
C HIS A 61 6.65 11.05 -5.04
N PRO A 62 6.18 11.50 -3.86
CA PRO A 62 5.85 10.59 -2.76
C PRO A 62 4.56 9.78 -2.95
N VAL A 63 3.76 10.01 -4.00
CA VAL A 63 2.44 9.38 -4.15
C VAL A 63 2.54 8.08 -4.94
N ALA A 64 2.19 6.95 -4.31
CA ALA A 64 2.24 5.61 -4.88
C ALA A 64 0.89 4.87 -4.75
N LEU A 65 0.73 3.75 -5.44
CA LEU A 65 -0.45 2.89 -5.34
C LEU A 65 -0.18 1.71 -4.39
N ALA A 66 -1.10 1.48 -3.45
CA ALA A 66 -1.05 0.37 -2.51
C ALA A 66 -1.50 -0.96 -3.13
N ALA A 67 -0.97 -2.07 -2.61
CA ALA A 67 -1.45 -3.42 -2.90
C ALA A 67 -2.94 -3.60 -2.65
N GLY A 68 -3.54 -4.54 -3.36
CA GLY A 68 -4.95 -4.93 -3.23
C GLY A 68 -5.82 -4.56 -4.43
N LEU A 69 -5.43 -3.55 -5.21
CA LEU A 69 -6.15 -3.14 -6.41
C LEU A 69 -5.84 -4.07 -7.59
N ASP A 70 -4.58 -4.21 -7.94
CA ASP A 70 -4.08 -5.17 -8.93
C ASP A 70 -3.40 -6.34 -8.22
N LYS A 71 -4.12 -7.46 -8.10
CA LYS A 71 -3.62 -8.60 -7.32
C LYS A 71 -2.72 -9.54 -8.11
N ASP A 72 -2.90 -9.54 -9.42
CA ASP A 72 -2.28 -10.49 -10.33
C ASP A 72 -1.34 -9.82 -11.36
N ALA A 73 -1.04 -8.52 -11.18
CA ALA A 73 -0.20 -7.71 -12.07
C ALA A 73 -0.77 -7.56 -13.50
N GLU A 74 -2.11 -7.50 -13.64
CA GLU A 74 -2.79 -7.42 -14.94
C GLU A 74 -2.77 -6.02 -15.56
N ALA A 75 -2.66 -4.94 -14.74
CA ALA A 75 -2.87 -3.57 -15.16
C ALA A 75 -1.75 -2.60 -14.76
N VAL A 76 -0.57 -3.10 -14.44
CA VAL A 76 0.54 -2.32 -13.88
C VAL A 76 0.88 -1.09 -14.73
N ASP A 77 0.99 -1.23 -16.06
CA ASP A 77 1.35 -0.12 -16.96
C ASP A 77 0.22 0.91 -17.04
N GLY A 78 -1.04 0.48 -17.05
CA GLY A 78 -2.20 1.37 -16.97
C GLY A 78 -2.27 2.14 -15.64
N LEU A 79 -1.86 1.52 -14.54
CA LEU A 79 -1.78 2.15 -13.23
C LEU A 79 -0.66 3.18 -13.16
N PHE A 80 0.53 2.88 -13.71
CA PHE A 80 1.58 3.87 -13.86
C PHE A 80 1.17 5.05 -14.75
N ALA A 81 0.36 4.81 -15.79
CA ALA A 81 -0.19 5.86 -16.65
C ALA A 81 -1.13 6.82 -15.89
N CYS A 82 -1.73 6.39 -14.77
CA CYS A 82 -2.49 7.27 -13.86
C CYS A 82 -1.59 8.17 -12.99
N GLY A 83 -0.29 8.20 -13.22
CA GLY A 83 0.66 9.11 -12.60
C GLY A 83 1.35 8.62 -11.34
N PHE A 84 1.01 7.46 -10.78
CA PHE A 84 1.65 6.95 -9.56
C PHE A 84 3.17 6.82 -9.72
N SER A 85 3.94 7.26 -8.72
CA SER A 85 5.41 7.12 -8.71
C SER A 85 5.85 5.67 -8.59
N ALA A 86 5.09 4.85 -7.86
CA ALA A 86 5.28 3.41 -7.72
C ALA A 86 3.93 2.69 -7.70
N VAL A 87 3.93 1.42 -8.05
CA VAL A 87 2.76 0.54 -7.99
C VAL A 87 3.11 -0.69 -7.17
N GLU A 88 2.25 -1.07 -6.22
CA GLU A 88 2.38 -2.30 -5.45
C GLU A 88 1.28 -3.28 -5.86
N ILE A 89 1.67 -4.43 -6.40
CA ILE A 89 0.76 -5.53 -6.78
C ILE A 89 0.54 -6.48 -5.62
N GLY A 90 -0.48 -7.31 -5.72
CA GLY A 90 -0.80 -8.33 -4.71
C GLY A 90 -1.95 -7.88 -3.79
N THR A 91 -2.18 -8.55 -2.65
CA THR A 91 -1.33 -9.60 -2.08
C THR A 91 -1.45 -10.87 -2.91
N VAL A 92 -0.31 -11.42 -3.30
CA VAL A 92 -0.19 -12.70 -4.02
C VAL A 92 0.08 -13.82 -3.02
N THR A 93 -0.51 -14.98 -3.24
CA THR A 93 -0.22 -16.21 -2.49
C THR A 93 0.43 -17.25 -3.41
N PRO A 94 1.16 -18.25 -2.90
CA PRO A 94 1.83 -19.25 -3.74
C PRO A 94 0.88 -19.93 -4.72
N LYS A 95 -0.23 -20.41 -4.19
CA LYS A 95 -1.29 -21.08 -4.97
C LYS A 95 -2.45 -20.13 -5.22
N PRO A 96 -3.18 -20.27 -6.34
CA PRO A 96 -4.41 -19.53 -6.57
C PRO A 96 -5.43 -19.83 -5.48
N GLN A 97 -6.24 -18.82 -5.13
CA GLN A 97 -7.35 -19.00 -4.20
C GLN A 97 -8.50 -18.03 -4.49
N PRO A 98 -9.76 -18.47 -4.33
CA PRO A 98 -10.93 -17.65 -4.65
C PRO A 98 -11.18 -16.53 -3.65
N GLY A 99 -10.55 -16.57 -2.47
CA GLY A 99 -10.83 -15.69 -1.34
C GLY A 99 -12.11 -16.08 -0.58
N ASN A 100 -12.63 -15.16 0.21
CA ASN A 100 -13.81 -15.38 1.05
C ASN A 100 -15.11 -15.36 0.22
N PRO A 101 -16.21 -15.96 0.72
CA PRO A 101 -17.52 -15.93 0.06
C PRO A 101 -18.03 -14.51 -0.17
N LYS A 102 -18.79 -14.34 -1.25
CA LYS A 102 -19.47 -13.08 -1.60
C LYS A 102 -20.84 -12.98 -0.88
N PRO A 103 -21.33 -11.75 -0.58
CA PRO A 103 -20.69 -10.45 -0.79
C PRO A 103 -19.55 -10.21 0.21
N ARG A 104 -18.48 -9.57 -0.25
CA ARG A 104 -17.24 -9.38 0.52
C ARG A 104 -16.59 -7.99 0.35
N LEU A 105 -17.30 -7.08 -0.29
CA LEU A 105 -16.86 -5.72 -0.57
C LEU A 105 -18.04 -4.76 -0.47
N PHE A 106 -17.98 -3.78 0.43
CA PHE A 106 -19.06 -2.85 0.76
C PHE A 106 -18.54 -1.43 0.67
N ARG A 107 -19.17 -0.60 -0.17
CA ARG A 107 -18.86 0.82 -0.28
C ARG A 107 -19.69 1.61 0.71
N LEU A 108 -19.08 2.59 1.35
CA LEU A 108 -19.73 3.55 2.26
C LEU A 108 -19.47 4.97 1.75
N PRO A 109 -20.23 5.45 0.75
CA PRO A 109 -19.95 6.71 0.08
C PRO A 109 -19.96 7.92 1.03
N GLU A 110 -20.87 7.97 1.97
CA GLU A 110 -21.03 9.04 2.96
C GLU A 110 -19.77 9.21 3.82
N HIS A 111 -19.06 8.11 4.06
CA HIS A 111 -17.82 8.08 4.83
C HIS A 111 -16.56 8.03 3.97
N ARG A 112 -16.68 8.08 2.62
CA ARG A 112 -15.57 7.89 1.69
C ARG A 112 -14.74 6.65 2.06
N ALA A 113 -15.42 5.54 2.32
CA ALA A 113 -14.85 4.34 2.91
C ALA A 113 -15.27 3.07 2.18
N VAL A 114 -14.56 1.99 2.47
CA VAL A 114 -14.85 0.64 1.98
C VAL A 114 -14.60 -0.36 3.10
N ILE A 115 -15.54 -1.28 3.33
CA ILE A 115 -15.32 -2.48 4.14
C ILE A 115 -15.08 -3.65 3.18
N ASN A 116 -14.03 -4.43 3.44
CA ASN A 116 -13.73 -5.60 2.66
C ASN A 116 -13.33 -6.80 3.50
N ARG A 117 -13.71 -8.00 3.03
CA ARG A 117 -13.26 -9.31 3.53
C ARG A 117 -12.81 -10.18 2.37
N MET A 118 -11.94 -9.65 1.49
CA MET A 118 -11.56 -10.30 0.23
C MET A 118 -10.87 -11.65 0.43
N GLY A 119 -9.98 -11.77 1.44
CA GLY A 119 -9.31 -13.03 1.77
C GLY A 119 -8.24 -13.42 0.75
N PHE A 120 -7.47 -12.44 0.25
CA PHE A 120 -6.36 -12.65 -0.70
C PHE A 120 -6.76 -13.45 -1.95
N ASN A 121 -7.91 -13.12 -2.57
CA ASN A 121 -8.27 -13.72 -3.85
C ASN A 121 -7.25 -13.32 -4.93
N ASN A 122 -6.61 -14.31 -5.55
CA ASN A 122 -5.61 -14.12 -6.60
C ASN A 122 -5.41 -15.42 -7.40
N HIS A 123 -4.71 -15.34 -8.54
CA HIS A 123 -4.45 -16.47 -9.42
C HIS A 123 -3.10 -17.18 -9.14
N GLY A 124 -2.45 -16.84 -8.03
CA GLY A 124 -1.19 -17.45 -7.58
C GLY A 124 0.07 -16.79 -8.13
N ALA A 125 1.18 -17.10 -7.47
CA ALA A 125 2.47 -16.49 -7.76
C ALA A 125 2.96 -16.76 -9.20
N ALA A 126 2.68 -17.92 -9.76
CA ALA A 126 3.06 -18.26 -11.14
C ALA A 126 2.38 -17.33 -12.16
N THR A 127 1.08 -17.08 -12.03
CA THR A 127 0.34 -16.17 -12.92
C THR A 127 0.83 -14.75 -12.81
N ALA A 128 1.04 -14.24 -11.59
CA ALA A 128 1.59 -12.90 -11.39
C ALA A 128 3.00 -12.78 -12.02
N ALA A 129 3.84 -13.81 -11.86
CA ALA A 129 5.16 -13.85 -12.47
C ALA A 129 5.13 -13.79 -14.01
N GLU A 130 4.19 -14.51 -14.65
CA GLU A 130 4.01 -14.45 -16.10
C GLU A 130 3.63 -13.05 -16.58
N HIS A 131 2.72 -12.38 -15.90
CA HIS A 131 2.33 -11.01 -16.23
C HIS A 131 3.49 -10.02 -16.07
N LEU A 132 4.33 -10.21 -15.04
CA LEU A 132 5.47 -9.32 -14.78
C LEU A 132 6.61 -9.53 -15.78
N LYS A 133 6.92 -10.76 -16.20
CA LYS A 133 8.01 -11.08 -17.14
C LYS A 133 7.87 -10.39 -18.49
N GLY A 134 6.63 -10.15 -18.94
CA GLY A 134 6.36 -9.50 -20.23
C GLY A 134 6.53 -7.99 -20.24
N ARG A 135 6.81 -7.36 -19.09
CA ARG A 135 6.87 -5.90 -18.99
C ARG A 135 8.23 -5.35 -19.40
N SER A 136 8.23 -4.41 -20.35
CA SER A 136 9.43 -3.67 -20.79
C SER A 136 9.49 -2.24 -20.23
N TRP A 137 8.33 -1.63 -19.87
CA TRP A 137 8.28 -0.29 -19.35
C TRP A 137 8.38 -0.28 -17.82
N LYS A 138 9.45 0.34 -17.29
CA LYS A 138 9.75 0.44 -15.86
C LYS A 138 9.85 1.91 -15.45
N PRO A 139 8.72 2.62 -15.30
CA PRO A 139 8.72 4.06 -15.04
C PRO A 139 9.00 4.44 -13.60
N GLY A 140 8.97 3.49 -12.69
CA GLY A 140 9.19 3.66 -11.26
C GLY A 140 9.17 2.32 -10.53
N PRO A 141 9.41 2.31 -9.22
CA PRO A 141 9.45 1.09 -8.42
C PRO A 141 8.15 0.28 -8.48
N LEU A 142 8.31 -1.04 -8.63
CA LEU A 142 7.24 -2.03 -8.57
C LEU A 142 7.39 -2.85 -7.30
N GLY A 143 6.41 -2.76 -6.41
CA GLY A 143 6.33 -3.57 -5.21
C GLY A 143 5.58 -4.88 -5.44
N VAL A 144 6.05 -5.95 -4.82
CA VAL A 144 5.38 -7.24 -4.79
C VAL A 144 4.96 -7.57 -3.36
N ASN A 145 3.66 -7.51 -3.11
CA ASN A 145 3.09 -7.81 -1.81
C ASN A 145 2.71 -9.29 -1.74
N ILE A 146 3.27 -10.02 -0.78
CA ILE A 146 3.13 -11.46 -0.64
C ILE A 146 2.45 -11.86 0.66
N GLY A 147 1.75 -12.98 0.63
CA GLY A 147 1.02 -13.48 1.79
C GLY A 147 0.78 -14.99 1.76
N LYS A 148 0.25 -15.50 2.87
CA LYS A 148 -0.05 -16.91 3.09
C LYS A 148 -1.38 -17.30 2.44
N ASN A 149 -1.46 -18.48 1.84
CA ASN A 149 -2.73 -19.11 1.46
C ASN A 149 -3.63 -19.34 2.67
N LYS A 150 -4.94 -19.28 2.49
CA LYS A 150 -5.91 -19.44 3.56
C LYS A 150 -5.79 -20.79 4.24
N ASP A 151 -5.63 -21.85 3.46
CA ASP A 151 -5.66 -23.25 3.92
C ASP A 151 -4.31 -23.73 4.47
N THR A 152 -3.23 -22.94 4.31
CA THR A 152 -1.94 -23.25 4.93
C THR A 152 -2.02 -23.00 6.45
N PRO A 153 -1.70 -23.99 7.30
CA PRO A 153 -1.64 -23.81 8.75
C PRO A 153 -0.68 -22.67 9.14
N LEU A 154 -0.91 -22.04 10.29
CA LEU A 154 -0.11 -20.89 10.71
C LEU A 154 1.36 -21.28 10.95
N GLU A 155 1.60 -22.48 11.46
CA GLU A 155 2.92 -23.07 11.73
C GLU A 155 3.75 -23.27 10.45
N ARG A 156 3.07 -23.34 9.30
CA ARG A 156 3.69 -23.47 7.98
C ARG A 156 3.59 -22.19 7.14
N ALA A 157 3.23 -21.08 7.76
CA ALA A 157 3.10 -19.81 7.06
C ALA A 157 4.38 -19.43 6.31
N VAL A 158 5.54 -19.67 6.90
CA VAL A 158 6.86 -19.36 6.34
C VAL A 158 7.03 -19.98 4.95
N ASP A 159 6.58 -21.24 4.76
CA ASP A 159 6.70 -21.95 3.47
C ASP A 159 6.04 -21.16 2.32
N ASP A 160 4.88 -20.57 2.59
CA ASP A 160 4.14 -19.81 1.59
C ASP A 160 4.84 -18.48 1.23
N TYR A 161 5.38 -17.77 2.22
CA TYR A 161 6.13 -16.53 1.95
C TYR A 161 7.41 -16.82 1.18
N VAL A 162 8.14 -17.88 1.54
CA VAL A 162 9.35 -18.30 0.83
C VAL A 162 9.03 -18.72 -0.62
N ALA A 163 7.96 -19.47 -0.84
CA ALA A 163 7.54 -19.84 -2.20
C ALA A 163 7.14 -18.62 -3.05
N CYS A 164 6.53 -17.60 -2.46
CA CYS A 164 6.28 -16.33 -3.17
C CYS A 164 7.57 -15.58 -3.48
N VAL A 165 8.54 -15.57 -2.57
CA VAL A 165 9.87 -14.97 -2.81
C VAL A 165 10.55 -15.64 -4.00
N ASP A 166 10.56 -16.96 -4.06
CA ASP A 166 11.13 -17.72 -5.18
C ASP A 166 10.54 -17.34 -6.54
N ALA A 167 9.23 -17.15 -6.57
CA ALA A 167 8.54 -16.86 -7.81
C ALA A 167 8.62 -15.39 -8.25
N LEU A 168 8.73 -14.44 -7.31
CA LEU A 168 8.39 -13.05 -7.58
C LEU A 168 9.47 -12.04 -7.18
N ALA A 169 10.38 -12.35 -6.24
CA ALA A 169 11.29 -11.34 -5.69
C ALA A 169 12.21 -10.71 -6.75
N ALA A 170 12.69 -11.48 -7.72
CA ALA A 170 13.52 -10.98 -8.82
C ALA A 170 12.75 -10.20 -9.91
N LEU A 171 11.41 -10.16 -9.83
CA LEU A 171 10.54 -9.49 -10.80
C LEU A 171 10.02 -8.13 -10.31
N GLY A 172 10.15 -7.85 -9.01
CA GLY A 172 9.83 -6.57 -8.39
C GLY A 172 11.08 -5.79 -8.01
N ASP A 173 10.89 -4.51 -7.72
CA ASP A 173 11.95 -3.64 -7.20
C ASP A 173 11.98 -3.65 -5.66
N TYR A 174 10.93 -4.13 -5.00
CA TYR A 174 10.87 -4.42 -3.57
C TYR A 174 9.81 -5.48 -3.25
N VAL A 175 9.99 -6.16 -2.12
CA VAL A 175 9.05 -7.18 -1.61
C VAL A 175 8.42 -6.71 -0.31
N VAL A 176 7.13 -7.03 -0.13
CA VAL A 176 6.36 -6.68 1.07
C VAL A 176 5.77 -7.93 1.70
N VAL A 177 6.17 -8.24 2.93
CA VAL A 177 5.53 -9.25 3.76
C VAL A 177 4.23 -8.70 4.32
N ASN A 178 3.09 -9.28 3.95
CA ASN A 178 1.78 -8.89 4.46
C ASN A 178 1.28 -9.90 5.52
N ALA A 179 1.62 -9.64 6.78
CA ALA A 179 1.14 -10.41 7.93
C ALA A 179 -0.01 -9.71 8.69
N SER A 180 -0.64 -8.67 8.10
CA SER A 180 -1.54 -7.75 8.80
C SER A 180 -3.00 -7.81 8.35
N SER A 181 -3.37 -8.66 7.37
CA SER A 181 -4.75 -8.76 6.91
C SER A 181 -5.68 -9.29 7.99
N PRO A 182 -6.82 -8.61 8.25
CA PRO A 182 -7.83 -9.12 9.18
C PRO A 182 -8.70 -10.22 8.56
N ASN A 183 -8.55 -10.49 7.26
CA ASN A 183 -9.46 -11.31 6.47
C ASN A 183 -8.97 -12.76 6.26
N THR A 184 -7.80 -13.09 6.84
CA THR A 184 -7.23 -14.44 6.86
C THR A 184 -7.13 -14.91 8.31
N PRO A 185 -7.77 -16.02 8.69
CA PRO A 185 -7.80 -16.45 10.09
C PRO A 185 -6.40 -16.59 10.70
N GLY A 186 -6.22 -16.02 11.88
CA GLY A 186 -4.97 -16.12 12.66
C GLY A 186 -3.78 -15.36 12.08
N LEU A 187 -3.85 -14.79 10.88
CA LEU A 187 -2.69 -14.18 10.20
C LEU A 187 -2.02 -13.09 11.05
N ARG A 188 -2.80 -12.27 11.74
CA ARG A 188 -2.26 -11.19 12.59
C ARG A 188 -1.42 -11.68 13.77
N LYS A 189 -1.54 -12.95 14.19
CA LYS A 189 -0.67 -13.55 15.18
C LYS A 189 0.79 -13.60 14.72
N LEU A 190 1.03 -13.63 13.40
CA LEU A 190 2.39 -13.52 12.86
C LEU A 190 3.07 -12.18 13.16
N GLN A 191 2.35 -11.18 13.69
CA GLN A 191 2.95 -9.92 14.14
C GLN A 191 3.44 -9.98 15.59
N GLU A 192 3.19 -11.07 16.32
CA GLU A 192 3.79 -11.31 17.64
C GLU A 192 5.32 -11.43 17.49
N PRO A 193 6.13 -10.82 18.37
CA PRO A 193 7.56 -10.59 18.15
C PRO A 193 8.37 -11.84 17.75
N GLU A 194 8.15 -12.97 18.41
CA GLU A 194 8.89 -14.21 18.12
C GLU A 194 8.53 -14.79 16.75
N GLN A 195 7.23 -14.88 16.45
CA GLN A 195 6.73 -15.40 15.18
C GLN A 195 7.13 -14.49 14.02
N LEU A 196 7.00 -13.18 14.22
CA LEU A 196 7.42 -12.18 13.25
C LEU A 196 8.91 -12.27 12.95
N SER A 197 9.72 -12.38 14.00
CA SER A 197 11.17 -12.47 13.90
C SER A 197 11.61 -13.72 13.12
N ALA A 198 10.98 -14.87 13.36
CA ALA A 198 11.24 -16.12 12.64
C ALA A 198 10.83 -16.02 11.15
N LEU A 199 9.64 -15.50 10.90
CA LEU A 199 9.14 -15.29 9.53
C LEU A 199 10.07 -14.39 8.72
N LEU A 200 10.42 -13.23 9.28
CA LEU A 200 11.25 -12.24 8.58
C LEU A 200 12.68 -12.73 8.35
N LEU A 201 13.23 -13.52 9.27
CA LEU A 201 14.54 -14.14 9.07
C LEU A 201 14.52 -15.09 7.86
N ALA A 202 13.58 -16.03 7.82
CA ALA A 202 13.50 -17.00 6.73
C ALA A 202 13.24 -16.34 5.36
N VAL A 203 12.34 -15.34 5.32
CA VAL A 203 12.08 -14.57 4.09
C VAL A 203 13.34 -13.83 3.63
N ARG A 204 14.07 -13.18 4.56
CA ARG A 204 15.28 -12.43 4.22
C ARG A 204 16.39 -13.35 3.72
N GLU A 205 16.65 -14.47 4.39
CA GLU A 205 17.63 -15.46 3.94
C GLU A 205 17.33 -15.96 2.53
N ARG A 206 16.03 -16.19 2.24
CA ARG A 206 15.64 -16.60 0.90
C ARG A 206 15.81 -15.48 -0.13
N MET A 207 15.44 -14.25 0.22
CA MET A 207 15.66 -13.10 -0.67
C MET A 207 17.12 -12.87 -1.00
N GLU A 208 18.02 -13.02 -0.02
CA GLU A 208 19.45 -12.89 -0.26
C GLU A 208 19.96 -13.92 -1.27
N ALA A 209 19.39 -15.13 -1.28
CA ALA A 209 19.74 -16.19 -2.21
C ALA A 209 19.21 -15.98 -3.64
N VAL A 210 17.99 -15.39 -3.80
CA VAL A 210 17.31 -15.34 -5.12
C VAL A 210 17.21 -13.92 -5.72
N ALA A 211 17.29 -12.90 -4.89
CA ALA A 211 17.18 -11.49 -5.29
C ALA A 211 18.01 -10.59 -4.34
N PRO A 212 19.35 -10.78 -4.30
CA PRO A 212 20.21 -10.05 -3.38
C PRO A 212 20.10 -8.54 -3.59
N GLY A 213 20.09 -7.80 -2.48
CA GLY A 213 19.96 -6.35 -2.49
C GLY A 213 18.55 -5.80 -2.74
N THR A 214 17.56 -6.65 -3.03
CA THR A 214 16.16 -6.21 -3.16
C THR A 214 15.59 -5.82 -1.80
N PRO A 215 15.04 -4.59 -1.64
CA PRO A 215 14.46 -4.14 -0.38
C PRO A 215 13.29 -4.99 0.10
N LEU A 216 13.27 -5.26 1.42
CA LEU A 216 12.21 -6.01 2.10
C LEU A 216 11.47 -5.12 3.07
N PHE A 217 10.16 -5.02 2.92
CA PHE A 217 9.25 -4.27 3.79
C PHE A 217 8.29 -5.20 4.52
N LEU A 218 7.80 -4.74 5.67
CA LEU A 218 6.71 -5.37 6.41
C LEU A 218 5.50 -4.44 6.43
N LYS A 219 4.31 -4.96 6.06
CA LYS A 219 3.05 -4.22 6.16
C LYS A 219 2.32 -4.58 7.45
N ILE A 220 2.05 -3.57 8.29
CA ILE A 220 1.50 -3.72 9.64
C ILE A 220 0.03 -3.29 9.74
N ALA A 221 -0.65 -3.79 10.78
CA ALA A 221 -2.03 -3.42 11.08
C ALA A 221 -2.11 -2.04 11.77
N PRO A 222 -3.21 -1.29 11.59
CA PRO A 222 -3.43 -0.04 12.31
C PRO A 222 -3.91 -0.24 13.76
N ASP A 223 -4.41 -1.43 14.08
CA ASP A 223 -5.04 -1.74 15.36
C ASP A 223 -4.03 -2.24 16.43
N LEU A 224 -2.73 -2.06 16.19
CA LEU A 224 -1.66 -2.38 17.14
C LEU A 224 -1.64 -1.34 18.26
N THR A 225 -1.39 -1.79 19.50
CA THR A 225 -1.11 -0.86 20.61
C THR A 225 0.22 -0.13 20.37
N PRO A 226 0.45 1.03 21.00
CA PRO A 226 1.74 1.71 20.89
C PRO A 226 2.94 0.82 21.21
N GLU A 227 2.84 -0.04 22.24
CA GLU A 227 3.87 -0.99 22.65
C GLU A 227 4.12 -2.05 21.57
N ALA A 228 3.04 -2.59 20.98
CA ALA A 228 3.15 -3.56 19.88
C ALA A 228 3.75 -2.92 18.61
N VAL A 229 3.51 -1.64 18.36
CA VAL A 229 4.21 -0.92 17.26
C VAL A 229 5.71 -0.85 17.55
N ASP A 230 6.09 -0.52 18.79
CA ASP A 230 7.51 -0.47 19.19
C ASP A 230 8.20 -1.82 19.02
N GLU A 231 7.57 -2.92 19.48
CA GLU A 231 8.08 -4.27 19.30
C GLU A 231 8.28 -4.65 17.84
N VAL A 232 7.31 -4.32 16.98
CA VAL A 232 7.42 -4.55 15.52
C VAL A 232 8.56 -3.74 14.91
N VAL A 233 8.74 -2.48 15.30
CA VAL A 233 9.87 -1.64 14.85
C VAL A 233 11.18 -2.26 15.27
N ASP A 234 11.32 -2.70 16.53
CA ASP A 234 12.54 -3.30 17.05
C ASP A 234 12.89 -4.60 16.30
N VAL A 235 11.89 -5.46 16.06
CA VAL A 235 12.07 -6.67 15.26
C VAL A 235 12.49 -6.35 13.84
N ALA A 236 11.84 -5.37 13.19
CA ALA A 236 12.16 -4.95 11.82
C ALA A 236 13.60 -4.44 11.72
N MET A 237 14.03 -3.59 12.65
CA MET A 237 15.41 -3.08 12.71
C MET A 237 16.40 -4.20 12.98
N LYS A 238 16.13 -5.06 13.96
CA LYS A 238 17.00 -6.22 14.31
C LYS A 238 17.16 -7.18 13.12
N ARG A 239 16.11 -7.38 12.32
CA ARG A 239 16.14 -8.23 11.13
C ARG A 239 16.63 -7.50 9.88
N GLY A 240 16.97 -6.21 9.99
CA GLY A 240 17.52 -5.39 8.90
C GLY A 240 16.54 -5.22 7.74
N LEU A 241 15.25 -5.02 8.04
CA LEU A 241 14.27 -4.66 7.02
C LEU A 241 14.59 -3.29 6.43
N SER A 242 14.21 -3.12 5.19
CA SER A 242 14.39 -1.86 4.46
C SER A 242 13.34 -0.80 4.85
N GLY A 243 12.28 -1.19 5.56
CA GLY A 243 11.25 -0.28 6.07
C GLY A 243 9.94 -0.96 6.44
N LEU A 244 8.97 -0.13 6.87
CA LEU A 244 7.60 -0.58 7.17
C LEU A 244 6.59 0.10 6.26
N ILE A 245 5.45 -0.59 6.03
CA ILE A 245 4.26 -0.02 5.41
C ILE A 245 3.17 0.10 6.48
N ALA A 246 2.86 1.31 6.88
CA ALA A 246 1.86 1.65 7.89
C ALA A 246 0.72 2.45 7.22
N THR A 247 -0.51 1.87 7.07
CA THR A 247 -1.01 0.63 7.63
C THR A 247 -1.88 -0.17 6.66
N ASN A 248 -2.31 -1.37 7.08
CA ASN A 248 -3.41 -2.12 6.47
C ASN A 248 -4.77 -1.50 6.90
N THR A 249 -5.87 -2.21 6.69
CA THR A 249 -7.23 -1.83 7.09
C THR A 249 -7.49 -2.09 8.57
N THR A 250 -8.41 -1.32 9.19
CA THR A 250 -8.78 -1.44 10.61
C THR A 250 -10.01 -2.30 10.82
N LEU A 251 -10.12 -2.90 12.01
CA LEU A 251 -11.35 -3.53 12.52
C LEU A 251 -12.26 -2.55 13.25
N THR A 252 -11.80 -1.35 13.57
CA THR A 252 -12.63 -0.34 14.24
C THR A 252 -13.73 0.20 13.33
N ARG A 253 -14.82 0.68 13.94
CA ARG A 253 -15.98 1.24 13.26
C ARG A 253 -16.36 2.57 13.94
N PRO A 254 -15.74 3.69 13.56
CA PRO A 254 -15.93 4.98 14.24
C PRO A 254 -17.25 5.68 13.86
N PHE A 255 -18.21 4.98 13.26
CA PHE A 255 -19.48 5.53 12.80
C PHE A 255 -20.59 4.46 12.80
N GLU A 256 -21.84 4.90 12.78
CA GLU A 256 -23.00 4.05 12.53
C GLU A 256 -23.34 4.03 11.03
N HIS A 257 -23.50 2.84 10.47
CA HIS A 257 -23.90 2.63 9.08
C HIS A 257 -24.47 1.21 8.93
N VAL A 258 -25.37 0.99 7.96
CA VAL A 258 -25.99 -0.32 7.70
C VAL A 258 -24.94 -1.43 7.50
N HIS A 259 -23.82 -1.13 6.87
CA HIS A 259 -22.72 -2.04 6.68
C HIS A 259 -21.64 -2.02 7.79
N ALA A 260 -21.81 -1.20 8.86
CA ALA A 260 -20.82 -1.16 9.94
C ALA A 260 -20.69 -2.50 10.68
N LYS A 261 -21.75 -3.32 10.66
CA LYS A 261 -21.76 -4.68 11.26
C LYS A 261 -21.11 -5.75 10.38
N GLU A 262 -20.75 -5.41 9.14
CA GLU A 262 -20.08 -6.36 8.24
C GLU A 262 -18.67 -6.68 8.75
N ALA A 263 -18.35 -7.98 8.77
CA ALA A 263 -16.99 -8.43 9.06
C ALA A 263 -16.01 -7.97 7.97
N GLY A 264 -14.76 -7.74 8.35
CA GLY A 264 -13.69 -7.35 7.42
C GLY A 264 -12.99 -6.06 7.83
N GLY A 265 -12.02 -5.64 7.02
CA GLY A 265 -11.24 -4.44 7.25
C GLY A 265 -11.91 -3.20 6.67
N LEU A 266 -11.95 -2.11 7.43
CA LEU A 266 -12.37 -0.79 6.99
C LEU A 266 -11.18 -0.02 6.44
N SER A 267 -11.36 0.63 5.29
CA SER A 267 -10.41 1.51 4.63
C SER A 267 -11.06 2.84 4.23
N GLY A 268 -10.27 3.82 3.86
CA GLY A 268 -10.75 5.14 3.43
C GLY A 268 -10.57 6.21 4.51
N ALA A 269 -11.32 7.31 4.42
CA ALA A 269 -11.15 8.48 5.28
C ALA A 269 -11.12 8.17 6.79
N PRO A 270 -11.94 7.24 7.32
CA PRO A 270 -11.96 6.96 8.75
C PRO A 270 -10.65 6.35 9.32
N VAL A 271 -9.75 5.85 8.46
CA VAL A 271 -8.48 5.23 8.91
C VAL A 271 -7.34 6.24 9.01
N ARG A 272 -7.54 7.49 8.55
CA ARG A 272 -6.47 8.48 8.41
C ARG A 272 -5.72 8.72 9.72
N GLU A 273 -6.43 9.11 10.76
CA GLU A 273 -5.82 9.47 12.04
C GLU A 273 -5.13 8.28 12.71
N LEU A 274 -5.77 7.12 12.67
CA LEU A 274 -5.18 5.89 13.21
C LEU A 274 -3.89 5.52 12.48
N ALA A 275 -3.88 5.62 11.14
CA ALA A 275 -2.67 5.36 10.36
C ALA A 275 -1.58 6.40 10.63
N ASN A 276 -1.93 7.70 10.76
CA ASN A 276 -0.97 8.76 11.08
C ASN A 276 -0.35 8.56 12.47
N ALA A 277 -1.14 8.11 13.45
CA ALA A 277 -0.64 7.81 14.80
C ALA A 277 0.40 6.66 14.77
N VAL A 278 0.12 5.57 14.03
CA VAL A 278 1.05 4.44 13.87
C VAL A 278 2.33 4.88 13.14
N ILE A 279 2.22 5.67 12.06
CA ILE A 279 3.37 6.21 11.33
C ILE A 279 4.25 7.05 12.27
N ARG A 280 3.65 7.97 13.02
CA ARG A 280 4.37 8.84 13.97
C ARG A 280 5.07 8.01 15.05
N ARG A 281 4.39 7.02 15.62
CA ARG A 281 4.98 6.15 16.63
C ARG A 281 6.16 5.35 16.09
N ALA A 282 6.03 4.75 14.90
CA ALA A 282 7.10 3.99 14.26
C ALA A 282 8.31 4.88 13.92
N TYR A 283 8.06 6.11 13.43
CA TYR A 283 9.11 7.08 13.17
C TYR A 283 9.85 7.49 14.45
N GLN A 284 9.12 7.80 15.52
CA GLN A 284 9.68 8.14 16.83
C GLN A 284 10.50 6.97 17.40
N ARG A 285 9.96 5.74 17.38
CA ARG A 285 10.66 4.56 17.90
C ARG A 285 11.96 4.28 17.16
N SER A 286 11.95 4.37 15.84
CA SER A 286 13.15 4.16 15.01
C SER A 286 14.06 5.39 14.97
N ARG A 287 13.63 6.55 15.49
CA ARG A 287 14.31 7.85 15.34
C ARG A 287 14.59 8.22 13.88
N GLY A 288 13.66 7.86 12.99
CA GLY A 288 13.79 8.05 11.56
C GLY A 288 14.75 7.10 10.84
N ALA A 289 15.37 6.15 11.54
CA ALA A 289 16.33 5.21 10.94
C ALA A 289 15.65 4.12 10.10
N LEU A 290 14.37 3.81 10.36
CA LEU A 290 13.60 2.84 9.58
C LEU A 290 12.66 3.58 8.62
N PRO A 291 12.88 3.51 7.30
CA PRO A 291 12.03 4.16 6.30
C PRO A 291 10.57 3.73 6.38
N LEU A 292 9.63 4.67 6.18
CA LEU A 292 8.20 4.39 6.29
C LEU A 292 7.45 4.72 4.99
N ILE A 293 6.57 3.81 4.57
CA ILE A 293 5.55 4.03 3.56
C ILE A 293 4.20 4.19 4.28
N GLY A 294 3.58 5.37 4.16
CA GLY A 294 2.31 5.67 4.83
C GLY A 294 1.11 5.25 3.98
N VAL A 295 0.13 4.56 4.57
CA VAL A 295 -1.11 4.13 3.88
C VAL A 295 -2.30 4.35 4.80
N GLY A 296 -3.43 4.80 4.24
CA GLY A 296 -4.72 4.94 4.95
C GLY A 296 -5.28 6.35 4.94
N GLY A 297 -6.48 6.50 4.40
CA GLY A 297 -7.24 7.75 4.41
C GLY A 297 -6.75 8.86 3.48
N VAL A 298 -6.01 8.54 2.43
CA VAL A 298 -5.44 9.52 1.49
C VAL A 298 -6.39 9.79 0.33
N PHE A 299 -6.79 11.06 0.16
CA PHE A 299 -7.68 11.57 -0.89
C PHE A 299 -7.21 12.89 -1.51
N THR A 300 -6.41 13.67 -0.78
CA THR A 300 -5.99 15.03 -1.12
C THR A 300 -4.50 15.21 -0.91
N ALA A 301 -3.95 16.31 -1.39
CA ALA A 301 -2.57 16.72 -1.11
C ALA A 301 -2.33 16.94 0.39
N GLN A 302 -3.34 17.47 1.10
CA GLN A 302 -3.27 17.67 2.55
C GLN A 302 -3.06 16.34 3.28
N ASP A 303 -3.79 15.27 2.87
CA ASP A 303 -3.64 13.94 3.48
C ASP A 303 -2.23 13.34 3.23
N VAL A 304 -1.66 13.60 2.04
CA VAL A 304 -0.27 13.22 1.72
C VAL A 304 0.70 14.00 2.61
N TYR A 305 0.53 15.31 2.68
CA TYR A 305 1.37 16.22 3.47
C TYR A 305 1.40 15.84 4.95
N GLU A 306 0.24 15.55 5.55
CA GLU A 306 0.14 15.09 6.95
C GLU A 306 0.88 13.78 7.21
N LYS A 307 0.83 12.82 6.27
CA LYS A 307 1.58 11.57 6.39
C LYS A 307 3.09 11.76 6.30
N LEU A 308 3.55 12.65 5.42
CA LEU A 308 4.96 13.03 5.34
C LEU A 308 5.41 13.68 6.66
N ARG A 309 4.63 14.62 7.20
CA ARG A 309 4.88 15.26 8.50
C ARG A 309 4.91 14.26 9.66
N ALA A 310 4.09 13.20 9.58
CA ALA A 310 4.08 12.12 10.56
C ALA A 310 5.32 11.18 10.46
N GLY A 311 6.08 11.24 9.37
CA GLY A 311 7.31 10.46 9.18
C GLY A 311 7.33 9.50 8.00
N ALA A 312 6.28 9.45 7.18
CA ALA A 312 6.32 8.67 5.95
C ALA A 312 7.22 9.34 4.90
N THR A 313 7.97 8.57 4.13
CA THR A 313 8.75 9.04 2.97
C THR A 313 7.95 8.90 1.67
N VAL A 314 7.17 7.83 1.56
CA VAL A 314 6.26 7.55 0.45
C VAL A 314 4.86 7.34 1.01
N VAL A 315 3.85 7.75 0.25
CA VAL A 315 2.44 7.67 0.66
C VAL A 315 1.66 6.88 -0.37
N GLN A 316 1.11 5.76 0.03
CA GLN A 316 0.30 4.92 -0.84
C GLN A 316 -1.19 5.24 -0.73
N VAL A 317 -1.87 5.16 -1.87
CA VAL A 317 -3.30 5.37 -2.03
C VAL A 317 -3.99 4.07 -2.42
N TYR A 318 -5.19 3.83 -1.90
CA TYR A 318 -6.09 2.74 -2.33
C TYR A 318 -7.53 3.24 -2.48
N THR A 319 -8.25 3.41 -1.38
CA THR A 319 -9.67 3.83 -1.39
C THR A 319 -9.84 5.19 -2.02
N GLY A 320 -8.91 6.13 -1.79
CA GLY A 320 -8.92 7.43 -2.45
C GLY A 320 -8.96 7.31 -3.97
N PHE A 321 -8.19 6.42 -4.58
CA PHE A 321 -8.21 6.21 -6.03
C PHE A 321 -9.56 5.69 -6.54
N ILE A 322 -10.27 4.84 -5.77
CA ILE A 322 -11.61 4.39 -6.14
C ILE A 322 -12.60 5.57 -6.22
N TYR A 323 -12.49 6.54 -5.30
CA TYR A 323 -13.38 7.69 -5.23
C TYR A 323 -12.97 8.85 -6.13
N GLU A 324 -11.67 9.11 -6.28
CA GLU A 324 -11.12 10.27 -6.99
C GLU A 324 -10.71 9.98 -8.46
N GLY A 325 -10.44 8.70 -8.76
CA GLY A 325 -10.13 8.20 -10.11
C GLY A 325 -8.75 8.55 -10.65
N PRO A 326 -8.54 8.26 -11.96
CA PRO A 326 -7.22 8.34 -12.59
C PRO A 326 -6.54 9.71 -12.54
N GLY A 327 -7.30 10.82 -12.49
CA GLY A 327 -6.74 12.18 -12.36
C GLY A 327 -6.42 12.60 -10.91
N MET A 328 -6.38 11.66 -9.96
CA MET A 328 -6.11 11.98 -8.56
C MET A 328 -4.70 12.55 -8.37
N VAL A 329 -3.69 11.92 -8.95
CA VAL A 329 -2.30 12.35 -8.82
C VAL A 329 -2.08 13.70 -9.48
N ASP A 330 -2.74 13.98 -10.62
CA ASP A 330 -2.69 15.27 -11.32
C ASP A 330 -3.12 16.44 -10.42
N ARG A 331 -4.07 16.21 -9.52
CA ARG A 331 -4.51 17.23 -8.54
C ARG A 331 -3.58 17.33 -7.34
N ILE A 332 -3.07 16.18 -6.87
CA ILE A 332 -2.24 16.13 -5.66
C ILE A 332 -0.89 16.83 -5.86
N LEU A 333 -0.21 16.64 -7.00
CA LEU A 333 1.16 17.14 -7.15
C LEU A 333 1.27 18.66 -7.08
N PRO A 334 0.46 19.46 -7.82
CA PRO A 334 0.53 20.91 -7.72
C PRO A 334 0.12 21.43 -6.33
N GLU A 335 -0.91 20.83 -5.72
CA GLU A 335 -1.36 21.22 -4.38
C GLU A 335 -0.33 20.88 -3.30
N LEU A 336 0.36 19.72 -3.42
CA LEU A 336 1.42 19.34 -2.49
C LEU A 336 2.60 20.32 -2.55
N GLY A 337 3.00 20.72 -3.76
CA GLY A 337 4.04 21.73 -3.92
C GLY A 337 3.64 23.09 -3.32
N ALA A 338 2.36 23.49 -3.48
CA ALA A 338 1.85 24.70 -2.85
C ALA A 338 1.86 24.63 -1.31
N LEU A 339 1.54 23.46 -0.72
CA LEU A 339 1.61 23.25 0.74
C LEU A 339 3.06 23.36 1.25
N LEU A 340 4.01 22.76 0.56
CA LEU A 340 5.43 22.87 0.90
C LEU A 340 5.92 24.33 0.84
N ALA A 341 5.61 25.04 -0.23
CA ALA A 341 5.98 26.44 -0.40
C ALA A 341 5.33 27.34 0.67
N ARG A 342 4.05 27.12 0.98
CA ARG A 342 3.34 27.87 2.04
C ARG A 342 4.05 27.79 3.39
N ASP A 343 4.54 26.58 3.74
CA ASP A 343 5.16 26.32 5.04
C ASP A 343 6.70 26.49 5.00
N GLY A 344 7.26 26.99 3.87
CA GLY A 344 8.66 27.35 3.75
C GLY A 344 9.62 26.18 3.51
N PHE A 345 9.12 24.99 3.13
CA PHE A 345 9.96 23.83 2.82
C PHE A 345 10.48 23.89 1.39
N ALA A 346 11.79 23.72 1.22
CA ALA A 346 12.44 23.70 -0.09
C ALA A 346 12.29 22.35 -0.81
N SER A 347 12.09 21.26 -0.05
CA SER A 347 11.91 19.92 -0.61
C SER A 347 10.93 19.07 0.19
N VAL A 348 10.43 17.98 -0.41
CA VAL A 348 9.62 16.98 0.31
C VAL A 348 10.40 16.34 1.46
N ARG A 349 11.72 16.26 1.37
CA ARG A 349 12.56 15.64 2.41
C ARG A 349 12.54 16.43 3.70
N ASP A 350 12.43 17.77 3.61
CA ASP A 350 12.47 18.67 4.75
C ASP A 350 11.24 18.54 5.66
N VAL A 351 10.13 18.03 5.12
CA VAL A 351 8.87 17.89 5.86
C VAL A 351 8.72 16.53 6.54
N ILE A 352 9.56 15.54 6.18
CA ILE A 352 9.43 14.18 6.72
C ILE A 352 9.70 14.18 8.23
N GLY A 353 8.69 13.76 9.00
CA GLY A 353 8.79 13.59 10.45
C GLY A 353 8.75 14.87 11.28
N VAL A 354 8.46 16.04 10.70
CA VAL A 354 8.41 17.31 11.43
C VAL A 354 7.46 17.23 12.63
N ASP A 355 6.27 16.64 12.49
CA ASP A 355 5.31 16.49 13.58
C ASP A 355 5.65 15.32 14.52
N ALA A 356 6.53 14.42 14.13
CA ALA A 356 6.98 13.33 14.98
C ALA A 356 8.01 13.79 16.03
N HIS A 357 8.75 14.86 15.76
CA HIS A 357 9.72 15.42 16.69
C HIS A 357 9.09 16.34 17.76
N THR A 358 7.92 16.91 17.51
CA THR A 358 7.32 17.95 18.36
C THR A 358 6.49 17.44 19.53
N GLY A 359 6.52 16.16 19.84
CA GLY A 359 5.91 15.61 21.08
C GLY A 359 4.40 15.86 21.25
N THR A 360 3.65 16.01 20.16
CA THR A 360 2.19 16.14 20.25
C THR A 360 1.60 14.85 20.81
N PRO A 361 0.84 14.90 21.93
CA PRO A 361 0.26 13.70 22.54
C PRO A 361 -0.62 12.97 21.54
N ALA A 362 -0.56 11.63 21.54
CA ALA A 362 -1.53 10.81 20.83
C ALA A 362 -2.94 11.21 21.30
N VAL A 363 -3.83 11.49 20.35
CA VAL A 363 -5.27 11.65 20.66
C VAL A 363 -5.72 10.35 21.32
N PRO A 364 -6.34 10.39 22.51
CA PRO A 364 -6.87 9.18 23.12
C PRO A 364 -7.93 8.55 22.21
N VAL A 365 -7.81 7.25 21.99
CA VAL A 365 -8.77 6.43 21.23
C VAL A 365 -10.01 6.19 22.08
#